data_e93a78d9696a3dd8e5906cc02d648c4a
#
_entry.id   e93a78d9696a3dd8e5906cc02d648c4a
#
_cell.length_a   1.000
_cell.length_b   1.000
_cell.length_c   1.000
_cell.angle_alpha   90.00
_cell.angle_beta   90.00
_cell.angle_gamma   90.00
#
_symmetry.space_group_name_H-M   'P 1'
#
loop_
_entity.id
_entity.type
_entity.pdbx_description
1 polymer ?
#
loop_
_entity_poly.entity_id
_entity_poly.type
_entity_poly.pdbx_seq_one_letter_code
_entity_poly.pdbx_strand_id
1 'polypeptide(L)'
;MEISSFDDLLRAARAQAEPQRLLFVFAGATLPADASAEQRARFDAGAGGELAPLMCVDKAADDLADFAALADESRQFEQAWAIVFAAALPGRGGRAPSEADVDEALQRMVEAVRRGAIANYVPFDRDGLPVQLVGS
;
A
#
# COMPACT_ATOMS: atom_id res chain seq x y z
N MET A 1 -14.56 -12.66 -5.63
CA MET A 1 -13.64 -13.27 -4.66
C MET A 1 -13.42 -12.31 -3.51
N GLU A 2 -13.60 -12.80 -2.30
CA GLU A 2 -13.38 -12.00 -1.10
C GLU A 2 -11.92 -12.06 -0.70
N ILE A 3 -11.31 -10.89 -0.46
CA ILE A 3 -9.93 -10.78 -0.05
C ILE A 3 -9.88 -10.62 1.46
N SER A 4 -9.42 -11.67 2.16
CA SER A 4 -9.31 -11.66 3.62
C SER A 4 -7.86 -11.54 4.10
N SER A 5 -6.89 -11.52 3.18
CA SER A 5 -5.47 -11.31 3.51
C SER A 5 -4.75 -10.79 2.28
N PHE A 6 -3.52 -10.29 2.50
CA PHE A 6 -2.64 -9.89 1.41
C PHE A 6 -2.36 -11.07 0.45
N ASP A 7 -2.15 -12.27 1.00
CA ASP A 7 -1.85 -13.44 0.18
C ASP A 7 -3.03 -13.81 -0.72
N ASP A 8 -4.26 -13.53 -0.30
CA ASP A 8 -5.43 -13.68 -1.16
C ASP A 8 -5.39 -12.73 -2.35
N LEU A 9 -5.00 -11.47 -2.12
CA LEU A 9 -4.82 -10.49 -3.19
C LEU A 9 -3.77 -10.97 -4.19
N LEU A 10 -2.67 -11.49 -3.69
CA LEU A 10 -1.58 -11.99 -4.52
C LEU A 10 -2.03 -13.16 -5.39
N ARG A 11 -2.77 -14.11 -4.81
CA ARG A 11 -3.33 -15.24 -5.56
C ARG A 11 -4.31 -14.77 -6.62
N ALA A 12 -5.15 -13.80 -6.31
CA ALA A 12 -6.10 -13.24 -7.26
C ALA A 12 -5.39 -12.57 -8.43
N ALA A 13 -4.32 -11.85 -8.16
CA ALA A 13 -3.52 -11.19 -9.20
C ALA A 13 -2.86 -12.22 -10.13
N ARG A 14 -2.32 -13.30 -9.56
CA ARG A 14 -1.71 -14.37 -10.34
C ARG A 14 -2.70 -15.13 -11.21
N ALA A 15 -3.97 -15.16 -10.82
CA ALA A 15 -5.02 -15.86 -11.55
C ALA A 15 -5.57 -15.07 -12.73
N GLN A 16 -5.18 -13.80 -12.89
CA GLN A 16 -5.66 -12.97 -14.01
C GLN A 16 -5.05 -13.42 -15.34
N ALA A 17 -5.81 -13.23 -16.41
CA ALA A 17 -5.36 -13.60 -17.76
C ALA A 17 -4.16 -12.78 -18.22
N GLU A 18 -4.13 -11.50 -17.87
CA GLU A 18 -3.02 -10.62 -18.21
C GLU A 18 -2.01 -10.56 -17.06
N PRO A 19 -0.70 -10.40 -17.36
CA PRO A 19 0.30 -10.22 -16.30
C PRO A 19 -0.02 -8.99 -15.46
N GLN A 20 0.08 -9.14 -14.14
CA GLN A 20 -0.24 -8.06 -13.21
C GLN A 20 1.05 -7.52 -12.61
N ARG A 21 1.18 -6.19 -12.58
CA ARG A 21 2.21 -5.51 -11.83
C ARG A 21 1.59 -4.98 -10.55
N LEU A 22 2.08 -5.43 -9.40
CA LEU A 22 1.57 -5.00 -8.12
C LEU A 22 2.27 -3.72 -7.69
N LEU A 23 1.49 -2.76 -7.22
CA LEU A 23 1.98 -1.45 -6.80
C LEU A 23 1.73 -1.31 -5.30
N PHE A 24 2.74 -0.85 -4.57
CA PHE A 24 2.66 -0.71 -3.12
C PHE A 24 3.11 0.68 -2.70
N VAL A 25 2.32 1.31 -1.83
CA VAL A 25 2.71 2.54 -1.14
C VAL A 25 2.68 2.26 0.35
N PHE A 26 3.84 2.35 0.99
CA PHE A 26 3.97 2.19 2.44
C PHE A 26 3.78 3.54 3.09
N ALA A 27 2.87 3.60 4.06
CA ALA A 27 2.52 4.84 4.73
C ALA A 27 2.71 4.70 6.24
N GLY A 28 3.12 5.78 6.85
CA GLY A 28 3.25 5.86 8.30
C GLY A 28 2.32 6.92 8.86
N ALA A 29 2.00 6.79 10.12
CA ALA A 29 1.21 7.80 10.83
C ALA A 29 2.14 8.94 11.23
N THR A 30 1.74 10.16 10.91
CA THR A 30 2.48 11.37 11.27
C THR A 30 1.56 12.33 12.00
N LEU A 31 2.16 13.21 12.78
CA LEU A 31 1.44 14.23 13.52
C LEU A 31 1.81 15.59 12.96
N PRO A 32 0.82 16.44 12.57
CA PRO A 32 1.12 17.78 12.10
C PRO A 32 1.88 18.59 13.15
N ALA A 33 2.74 19.51 12.69
CA ALA A 33 3.54 20.34 13.58
C ALA A 33 2.68 21.22 14.50
N ASP A 34 1.49 21.58 14.04
CA ASP A 34 0.55 22.43 14.77
C ASP A 34 -0.53 21.63 15.49
N ALA A 35 -0.29 20.34 15.73
CA ALA A 35 -1.25 19.48 16.41
C ALA A 35 -1.53 19.97 17.82
N SER A 36 -2.80 19.87 18.24
CA SER A 36 -3.21 20.19 19.60
C SER A 36 -2.69 19.14 20.59
N ALA A 37 -2.70 19.48 21.89
CA ALA A 37 -2.31 18.54 22.93
C ALA A 37 -3.19 17.28 22.91
N GLU A 38 -4.48 17.45 22.62
CA GLU A 38 -5.42 16.35 22.51
C GLU A 38 -5.09 15.42 21.34
N GLN A 39 -4.73 16.01 20.19
CA GLN A 39 -4.30 15.24 19.03
C GLN A 39 -3.00 14.48 19.30
N ARG A 40 -2.06 15.10 20.01
CA ARG A 40 -0.80 14.44 20.40
C ARG A 40 -1.05 13.29 21.35
N ALA A 41 -1.95 13.46 22.31
CA ALA A 41 -2.28 12.40 23.26
C ALA A 41 -2.88 11.18 22.54
N ARG A 42 -3.77 11.42 21.58
CA ARG A 42 -4.35 10.32 20.79
C ARG A 42 -3.29 9.63 19.92
N PHE A 43 -2.40 10.40 19.32
CA PHE A 43 -1.32 9.84 18.49
C PHE A 43 -0.38 8.98 19.34
N ASP A 44 0.01 9.46 20.53
CA ASP A 44 0.88 8.72 21.44
C ASP A 44 0.22 7.43 21.95
N ALA A 45 -1.12 7.43 22.01
CA ALA A 45 -1.89 6.23 22.39
C ALA A 45 -2.11 5.27 21.21
N GLY A 46 -1.54 5.56 20.03
CA GLY A 46 -1.67 4.72 18.87
C GLY A 46 -2.91 5.00 18.02
N ALA A 47 -3.61 6.11 18.29
CA ALA A 47 -4.82 6.49 17.56
C ALA A 47 -4.66 7.87 16.94
N GLY A 48 -5.25 8.07 15.76
CA GLY A 48 -5.21 9.35 15.08
C GLY A 48 -3.91 9.58 14.32
N GLY A 49 -3.64 10.82 13.94
CA GLY A 49 -2.55 11.19 13.07
C GLY A 49 -2.94 11.17 11.60
N GLU A 50 -2.07 11.62 10.75
CA GLU A 50 -2.25 11.59 9.30
C GLU A 50 -1.36 10.52 8.69
N LEU A 51 -1.86 9.85 7.65
CA LEU A 51 -1.05 8.91 6.88
C LEU A 51 -0.22 9.69 5.87
N ALA A 52 1.08 9.45 5.87
CA ALA A 52 2.00 10.03 4.91
C ALA A 52 2.69 8.93 4.13
N PRO A 53 2.78 9.03 2.79
CA PRO A 53 3.52 8.04 2.02
C PRO A 53 5.01 8.15 2.36
N LEU A 54 5.63 7.01 2.68
CA LEU A 54 7.04 6.93 3.04
C LEU A 54 7.88 6.39 1.91
N MET A 55 7.36 5.38 1.20
CA MET A 55 8.07 4.74 0.08
C MET A 55 7.07 4.03 -0.81
N CYS A 56 7.46 3.79 -2.04
CA CYS A 56 6.66 3.02 -2.96
C CYS A 56 7.55 2.01 -3.70
N VAL A 57 6.99 0.86 -4.00
CA VAL A 57 7.66 -0.18 -4.77
C VAL A 57 6.67 -0.85 -5.71
N ASP A 58 7.18 -1.50 -6.74
CA ASP A 58 6.37 -2.32 -7.63
C ASP A 58 7.00 -3.69 -7.80
N LYS A 59 6.16 -4.70 -8.00
CA LYS A 59 6.59 -6.08 -8.16
C LYS A 59 5.69 -6.77 -9.17
N ALA A 60 6.27 -7.63 -10.01
CA ALA A 60 5.46 -8.55 -10.78
C ALA A 60 4.78 -9.53 -9.83
N ALA A 61 3.51 -9.86 -10.09
CA ALA A 61 2.76 -10.75 -9.20
C ALA A 61 3.46 -12.10 -9.01
N ASP A 62 4.14 -12.60 -10.06
CA ASP A 62 4.84 -13.88 -10.01
C ASP A 62 6.19 -13.82 -9.29
N ASP A 63 6.73 -12.61 -9.09
CA ASP A 63 8.03 -12.44 -8.43
C ASP A 63 7.93 -12.24 -6.93
N LEU A 64 6.73 -12.04 -6.41
CA LEU A 64 6.52 -11.86 -4.98
C LEU A 64 5.97 -13.16 -4.38
N ALA A 65 6.71 -13.75 -3.45
CA ALA A 65 6.32 -15.02 -2.86
C ALA A 65 5.10 -14.90 -1.95
N ASP A 66 5.15 -13.95 -1.00
CA ASP A 66 4.09 -13.74 -0.02
C ASP A 66 4.27 -12.38 0.66
N PHE A 67 3.38 -12.09 1.60
CA PHE A 67 3.46 -10.84 2.37
C PHE A 67 4.73 -10.76 3.20
N ALA A 68 5.16 -11.87 3.79
CA ALA A 68 6.37 -11.90 4.62
C ALA A 68 7.60 -11.44 3.84
N ALA A 69 7.71 -11.84 2.58
CA ALA A 69 8.81 -11.41 1.70
C ALA A 69 8.78 -9.90 1.46
N LEU A 70 7.59 -9.34 1.24
CA LEU A 70 7.43 -7.89 1.05
C LEU A 70 7.77 -7.13 2.32
N ALA A 71 7.31 -7.61 3.47
CA ALA A 71 7.59 -6.99 4.77
C ALA A 71 9.09 -7.01 5.08
N ASP A 72 9.77 -8.14 4.81
CA ASP A 72 11.21 -8.23 5.00
C ASP A 72 11.97 -7.25 4.11
N GLU A 73 11.57 -7.12 2.86
CA GLU A 73 12.18 -6.16 1.94
C GLU A 73 11.98 -4.73 2.43
N SER A 74 10.81 -4.41 2.98
CA SER A 74 10.51 -3.07 3.47
C SER A 74 11.41 -2.63 4.63
N ARG A 75 11.95 -3.58 5.40
CA ARG A 75 12.84 -3.27 6.52
C ARG A 75 14.15 -2.65 6.07
N GLN A 76 14.55 -2.90 4.83
CA GLN A 76 15.79 -2.34 4.28
C GLN A 76 15.74 -0.82 4.13
N PHE A 77 14.55 -0.24 4.11
CA PHE A 77 14.38 1.21 3.97
C PHE A 77 14.44 1.95 5.30
N GLU A 78 14.57 1.24 6.41
CA GLU A 78 14.73 1.80 7.77
C GLU A 78 13.63 2.78 8.18
N GLN A 79 12.45 2.68 7.57
CA GLN A 79 11.32 3.54 7.90
C GLN A 79 10.21 2.71 8.53
N ALA A 80 9.68 3.20 9.65
CA ALA A 80 8.57 2.54 10.34
C ALA A 80 7.28 2.89 9.63
N TRP A 81 6.72 1.92 8.91
CA TRP A 81 5.43 2.08 8.26
C TRP A 81 4.35 1.35 9.07
N ALA A 82 3.11 1.79 8.92
CA ALA A 82 1.97 1.21 9.64
C ALA A 82 1.00 0.50 8.68
N ILE A 83 0.85 1.02 7.47
CA ILE A 83 -0.10 0.51 6.49
C ILE A 83 0.58 0.47 5.12
N VAL A 84 0.32 -0.59 4.37
CA VAL A 84 0.71 -0.66 2.96
C VAL A 84 -0.55 -0.69 2.10
N PHE A 85 -0.63 0.25 1.16
CA PHE A 85 -1.71 0.27 0.17
C PHE A 85 -1.26 -0.52 -1.05
N ALA A 86 -2.15 -1.36 -1.56
CA ALA A 86 -1.85 -2.21 -2.70
C ALA A 86 -2.83 -1.96 -3.84
N ALA A 87 -2.33 -2.05 -5.05
CA ALA A 87 -3.11 -2.00 -6.28
C ALA A 87 -2.48 -2.93 -7.30
N ALA A 88 -3.26 -3.35 -8.29
CA ALA A 88 -2.76 -4.17 -9.39
C ALA A 88 -2.95 -3.41 -10.70
N LEU A 89 -1.89 -3.37 -11.51
CA LEU A 89 -1.93 -2.77 -12.83
C LEU A 89 -1.84 -3.90 -13.88
N PRO A 90 -2.90 -4.11 -14.67
CA PRO A 90 -2.89 -5.18 -15.66
C PRO A 90 -2.06 -4.83 -16.88
N GLY A 91 -1.44 -5.85 -17.45
CA GLY A 91 -0.81 -5.75 -18.76
C GLY A 91 -1.83 -5.80 -19.87
N ARG A 92 -1.35 -5.89 -21.11
CA ARG A 92 -2.18 -5.95 -22.31
C ARG A 92 -1.58 -6.93 -23.30
N GLY A 93 -2.43 -7.75 -23.90
CA GLY A 93 -2.00 -8.68 -24.95
C GLY A 93 -0.94 -9.67 -24.51
N GLY A 94 -1.02 -10.12 -23.25
CA GLY A 94 -0.04 -11.03 -22.68
C GLY A 94 1.27 -10.38 -22.25
N ARG A 95 1.37 -9.07 -22.34
CA ARG A 95 2.57 -8.33 -21.96
C ARG A 95 2.35 -7.57 -20.64
N ALA A 96 3.39 -7.52 -19.82
CA ALA A 96 3.36 -6.73 -18.60
C ALA A 96 3.23 -5.23 -18.91
N PRO A 97 2.73 -4.41 -17.95
CA PRO A 97 2.71 -2.96 -18.12
C PRO A 97 4.11 -2.42 -18.36
N SER A 98 4.22 -1.33 -19.12
CA SER A 98 5.50 -0.68 -19.35
C SER A 98 5.98 0.04 -18.09
N GLU A 99 7.30 0.33 -18.01
CA GLU A 99 7.85 1.09 -16.88
C GLU A 99 7.20 2.47 -16.79
N ALA A 100 6.90 3.10 -17.92
CA ALA A 100 6.25 4.41 -17.92
C ALA A 100 4.84 4.33 -17.32
N ASP A 101 4.08 3.29 -17.67
CA ASP A 101 2.75 3.07 -17.10
C ASP A 101 2.80 2.81 -15.60
N VAL A 102 3.79 2.03 -15.15
CA VAL A 102 3.99 1.73 -13.75
C VAL A 102 4.34 3.00 -12.96
N ASP A 103 5.28 3.78 -13.47
CA ASP A 103 5.70 5.02 -12.80
C ASP A 103 4.55 6.01 -12.68
N GLU A 104 3.75 6.17 -13.72
CA GLU A 104 2.60 7.06 -13.71
C GLU A 104 1.55 6.59 -12.69
N ALA A 105 1.27 5.29 -12.66
CA ALA A 105 0.31 4.72 -11.72
C ALA A 105 0.78 4.86 -10.27
N LEU A 106 2.09 4.64 -10.01
CA LEU A 106 2.66 4.84 -8.68
C LEU A 106 2.57 6.28 -8.23
N GLN A 107 2.86 7.24 -9.10
CA GLN A 107 2.75 8.66 -8.77
C GLN A 107 1.31 9.04 -8.41
N ARG A 108 0.33 8.55 -9.15
CA ARG A 108 -1.08 8.79 -8.84
C ARG A 108 -1.46 8.16 -7.50
N MET A 109 -0.93 6.98 -7.20
CA MET A 109 -1.20 6.29 -5.95
C MET A 109 -0.62 7.04 -4.76
N VAL A 110 0.63 7.52 -4.88
CA VAL A 110 1.28 8.32 -3.83
C VAL A 110 0.48 9.60 -3.56
N GLU A 111 0.06 10.31 -4.61
CA GLU A 111 -0.76 11.51 -4.46
C GLU A 111 -2.12 11.21 -3.82
N ALA A 112 -2.74 10.10 -4.20
CA ALA A 112 -4.02 9.69 -3.61
C ALA A 112 -3.87 9.41 -2.12
N VAL A 113 -2.83 8.71 -1.70
CA VAL A 113 -2.55 8.45 -0.29
C VAL A 113 -2.34 9.76 0.46
N ARG A 114 -1.55 10.68 -0.12
CA ARG A 114 -1.27 11.99 0.50
C ARG A 114 -2.55 12.78 0.74
N ARG A 115 -3.51 12.68 -0.19
CA ARG A 115 -4.79 13.44 -0.09
C ARG A 115 -5.88 12.67 0.64
N GLY A 116 -5.63 11.44 1.04
CA GLY A 116 -6.64 10.59 1.68
C GLY A 116 -7.66 10.00 0.70
N ALA A 117 -7.42 10.09 -0.60
CA ALA A 117 -8.31 9.55 -1.63
C ALA A 117 -7.98 8.08 -1.89
N ILE A 118 -8.19 7.22 -0.90
CA ILE A 118 -7.66 5.85 -0.86
C ILE A 118 -8.70 4.77 -1.18
N ALA A 119 -9.90 5.15 -1.60
CA ALA A 119 -10.99 4.18 -1.82
C ALA A 119 -10.70 3.13 -2.89
N ASN A 120 -9.80 3.43 -3.83
CA ASN A 120 -9.47 2.52 -4.92
C ASN A 120 -8.31 1.58 -4.60
N TYR A 121 -7.76 1.65 -3.39
CA TYR A 121 -6.62 0.84 -2.99
C TYR A 121 -6.97 -0.02 -1.79
N VAL A 122 -6.31 -1.17 -1.67
CA VAL A 122 -6.56 -2.07 -0.55
C VAL A 122 -5.48 -1.84 0.51
N PRO A 123 -5.86 -1.39 1.72
CA PRO A 123 -4.88 -1.19 2.79
C PRO A 123 -4.70 -2.46 3.62
N PHE A 124 -3.45 -2.75 3.94
CA PHE A 124 -3.08 -3.88 4.81
C PHE A 124 -2.23 -3.38 5.97
N ASP A 125 -2.38 -4.02 7.13
CA ASP A 125 -1.52 -3.75 8.28
C ASP A 125 -0.18 -4.48 8.13
N ARG A 126 0.64 -4.42 9.18
CA ARG A 126 1.98 -5.03 9.16
C ARG A 126 1.94 -6.56 9.17
N ASP A 127 0.79 -7.15 9.44
CA ASP A 127 0.59 -8.60 9.43
C ASP A 127 -0.05 -9.09 8.12
N GLY A 128 -0.32 -8.17 7.18
CA GLY A 128 -0.91 -8.52 5.91
C GLY A 128 -2.42 -8.72 5.97
N LEU A 129 -3.07 -8.20 7.00
CA LEU A 129 -4.52 -8.27 7.15
C LEU A 129 -5.15 -6.96 6.67
N PRO A 130 -6.28 -7.04 5.93
CA PRO A 130 -6.96 -5.83 5.48
C PRO A 130 -7.40 -4.99 6.66
N VAL A 131 -7.25 -3.68 6.55
CA VAL A 131 -7.71 -2.75 7.58
C VAL A 131 -8.79 -1.87 7.01
N GLN A 132 -9.68 -1.43 7.89
CA GLN A 132 -10.72 -0.50 7.53
C GLN A 132 -10.32 0.88 8.01
N LEU A 133 -10.06 1.77 7.05
CA LEU A 133 -9.69 3.14 7.36
C LEU A 133 -10.94 3.97 7.42
N VAL A 134 -11.20 4.54 8.61
CA VAL A 134 -12.31 5.45 8.79
C VAL A 134 -11.84 6.82 8.34
N GLY A 135 -12.38 7.30 7.24
CA GLY A 135 -12.09 8.64 6.76
C GLY A 135 -12.57 9.67 7.76
N SER A 136 -11.74 10.64 8.05
CA SER A 136 -12.12 11.77 8.87
C SER A 136 -12.49 12.94 8.01
#